data_0917e058548f4a4a86ec405a22c68b11
#
_entry.id   0917e058548f4a4a86ec405a22c68b11
#
_cell.length_a   1.000
_cell.length_b   1.000
_cell.length_c   1.000
_cell.angle_alpha   90.00
_cell.angle_beta   90.00
_cell.angle_gamma   90.00
#
_symmetry.space_group_name_H-M   'P 1'
#
loop_
_entity.id
_entity.type
_entity.pdbx_description
1 polymer ?
#
loop_
_entity_poly.entity_id
_entity_poly.type
_entity_poly.pdbx_seq_one_letter_code
_entity_poly.pdbx_strand_id
1 'polypeptide(L)'
;MIYFLFSTFSIIATDTITKEIGIGSCSKVLGVGFLVPWIDPEYGAVATQSFVNVKFGKLGLELLKLGYSPKEIIDILKSSDSLFELRQVGVLNINGDGYAFTGNKNFPYAGHITSKGYVILGNLLKSENVLKEMEKAFLSNINKPLAERIILSLEAAEKAGGDRRGKQSCVVIVKLKNGGFEGIDDRLVEIRIDDSKQPIEDLKRIYKNWQYEYMLISYIRLSNKNLESNIKYLLQSMKVSKDLSADSYNNIAWELCSRNIFQEVGLEFSLKANKLSPKDANIMDTIAKCYESLGNYKEALNWLEKALNIEKNNNYFKSRIEQIKGLINE
;
A
#
# COMPACT_ATOMS: atom_id res chain seq x y z
N MET A 1 -7.03 -7.58 -35.87
CA MET A 1 -7.04 -7.27 -34.41
C MET A 1 -5.58 -7.23 -33.96
N ILE A 2 -5.10 -6.07 -33.50
CA ILE A 2 -3.70 -5.92 -33.03
C ILE A 2 -3.65 -6.56 -31.64
N TYR A 3 -2.97 -7.69 -31.49
CA TYR A 3 -2.76 -8.33 -30.21
C TYR A 3 -1.51 -7.70 -29.56
N PHE A 4 -1.70 -6.95 -28.49
CA PHE A 4 -0.59 -6.47 -27.71
C PHE A 4 -0.11 -7.59 -26.79
N LEU A 5 1.12 -8.00 -26.98
CA LEU A 5 1.81 -8.94 -26.10
C LEU A 5 2.35 -8.17 -24.89
N PHE A 6 1.82 -8.47 -23.73
CA PHE A 6 2.32 -7.94 -22.44
C PHE A 6 3.07 -9.02 -21.68
N SER A 7 4.37 -9.15 -21.95
CA SER A 7 5.26 -9.90 -21.07
C SER A 7 5.32 -9.21 -19.73
N THR A 8 5.02 -9.94 -18.69
CA THR A 8 4.78 -9.36 -17.36
C THR A 8 5.09 -10.40 -16.31
N PHE A 9 5.58 -9.96 -15.16
CA PHE A 9 5.51 -10.72 -13.92
C PHE A 9 4.65 -9.95 -12.90
N SER A 10 3.78 -10.68 -12.24
CA SER A 10 2.79 -10.12 -11.33
C SER A 10 2.61 -11.00 -10.09
N ILE A 11 2.23 -10.36 -9.00
CA ILE A 11 1.75 -11.01 -7.80
C ILE A 11 0.40 -10.41 -7.41
N ILE A 12 -0.60 -11.26 -7.16
CA ILE A 12 -1.82 -10.93 -6.44
C ILE A 12 -1.65 -11.46 -5.03
N ALA A 13 -1.95 -10.67 -4.01
CA ALA A 13 -1.82 -11.12 -2.64
C ALA A 13 -2.89 -10.51 -1.74
N THR A 14 -3.31 -11.25 -0.71
CA THR A 14 -4.18 -10.75 0.35
C THR A 14 -3.60 -11.07 1.71
N ASP A 15 -3.86 -10.19 2.66
CA ASP A 15 -3.69 -10.46 4.08
C ASP A 15 -5.07 -10.69 4.69
N THR A 16 -5.36 -11.93 5.05
CA THR A 16 -6.69 -12.32 5.55
C THR A 16 -6.99 -11.79 6.95
N ILE A 17 -5.98 -11.30 7.68
CA ILE A 17 -6.11 -10.68 9.01
C ILE A 17 -6.46 -9.22 8.86
N THR A 18 -5.65 -8.46 8.13
CA THR A 18 -5.85 -7.02 7.90
C THR A 18 -6.94 -6.72 6.88
N LYS A 19 -7.32 -7.71 6.05
CA LYS A 19 -8.25 -7.59 4.91
C LYS A 19 -7.73 -6.69 3.79
N GLU A 20 -6.43 -6.54 3.72
CA GLU A 20 -5.78 -5.91 2.58
C GLU A 20 -5.72 -6.88 1.40
N ILE A 21 -5.90 -6.34 0.20
CA ILE A 21 -5.69 -7.08 -1.04
C ILE A 21 -4.97 -6.20 -2.05
N GLY A 22 -4.00 -6.77 -2.76
CA GLY A 22 -3.19 -5.98 -3.69
C GLY A 22 -2.67 -6.76 -4.88
N ILE A 23 -2.24 -6.00 -5.88
CA ILE A 23 -1.54 -6.49 -7.07
C ILE A 23 -0.29 -5.66 -7.29
N GLY A 24 0.83 -6.34 -7.52
CA GLY A 24 2.04 -5.76 -8.07
C GLY A 24 2.33 -6.35 -9.45
N SER A 25 2.73 -5.51 -10.40
CA SER A 25 3.06 -5.94 -11.77
C SER A 25 4.18 -5.12 -12.36
N CYS A 26 5.13 -5.74 -13.06
CA CYS A 26 6.17 -5.07 -13.81
C CYS A 26 6.30 -5.66 -15.22
N SER A 27 6.68 -4.81 -16.20
CA SER A 27 6.71 -5.23 -17.61
C SER A 27 7.63 -4.31 -18.44
N LYS A 28 8.06 -4.82 -19.61
CA LYS A 28 8.67 -4.04 -20.68
C LYS A 28 7.61 -3.55 -21.66
N VAL A 29 6.59 -2.86 -21.14
CA VAL A 29 5.57 -2.14 -21.90
C VAL A 29 5.26 -0.82 -21.21
N LEU A 30 4.69 0.14 -21.92
CA LEU A 30 4.18 1.37 -21.35
C LEU A 30 2.96 1.07 -20.47
N GLY A 31 2.93 1.57 -19.23
CA GLY A 31 1.74 1.62 -18.41
C GLY A 31 1.12 0.27 -18.05
N VAL A 32 1.90 -0.71 -17.57
CA VAL A 32 1.39 -2.05 -17.18
C VAL A 32 0.20 -1.97 -16.21
N GLY A 33 0.20 -0.96 -15.36
CA GLY A 33 -0.86 -0.73 -14.36
C GLY A 33 -2.22 -0.34 -14.94
N PHE A 34 -2.28 0.00 -16.23
CA PHE A 34 -3.54 0.34 -16.90
C PHE A 34 -4.35 -0.89 -17.31
N LEU A 35 -3.72 -2.03 -17.50
CA LEU A 35 -4.34 -3.20 -18.14
C LEU A 35 -4.41 -4.43 -17.24
N VAL A 36 -3.35 -4.67 -16.43
CA VAL A 36 -3.17 -5.94 -15.71
C VAL A 36 -4.00 -6.03 -14.45
N PRO A 37 -3.97 -5.04 -13.51
CA PRO A 37 -4.58 -5.18 -12.19
C PRO A 37 -6.06 -4.79 -12.18
N TRP A 38 -6.87 -5.63 -11.53
CA TRP A 38 -8.28 -5.41 -11.25
C TRP A 38 -8.55 -5.84 -9.81
N ILE A 39 -9.02 -4.91 -8.94
CA ILE A 39 -9.14 -5.16 -7.51
C ILE A 39 -10.47 -4.61 -6.97
N ASP A 40 -11.17 -5.47 -6.24
CA ASP A 40 -12.27 -5.10 -5.37
C ASP A 40 -11.91 -5.54 -3.94
N PRO A 41 -11.82 -4.64 -2.94
CA PRO A 41 -11.34 -4.97 -1.61
C PRO A 41 -12.30 -5.86 -0.80
N GLU A 42 -13.54 -5.98 -1.21
CA GLU A 42 -14.53 -6.84 -0.52
C GLU A 42 -14.56 -8.26 -1.08
N TYR A 43 -14.18 -8.44 -2.35
CA TYR A 43 -14.36 -9.74 -3.02
C TYR A 43 -13.05 -10.38 -3.45
N GLY A 44 -12.10 -9.61 -3.98
CA GLY A 44 -10.85 -10.17 -4.45
C GLY A 44 -10.17 -9.39 -5.56
N ALA A 45 -9.30 -10.07 -6.31
CA ALA A 45 -8.52 -9.45 -7.37
C ALA A 45 -8.27 -10.39 -8.55
N VAL A 46 -8.09 -9.78 -9.72
CA VAL A 46 -7.80 -10.46 -11.00
C VAL A 46 -6.62 -9.78 -11.67
N ALA A 47 -5.64 -10.57 -12.11
CA ALA A 47 -4.57 -10.11 -12.98
C ALA A 47 -4.73 -10.81 -14.34
N THR A 48 -4.81 -10.03 -15.43
CA THR A 48 -4.86 -10.53 -16.81
C THR A 48 -3.68 -10.00 -17.61
N GLN A 49 -2.91 -10.87 -18.21
CA GLN A 49 -1.65 -10.53 -18.87
C GLN A 49 -1.31 -11.45 -20.06
N SER A 50 -0.10 -11.36 -20.62
CA SER A 50 0.32 -11.97 -21.88
C SER A 50 -0.42 -11.34 -23.09
N PHE A 51 -1.12 -12.08 -23.92
CA PHE A 51 -2.06 -11.50 -24.85
C PHE A 51 -3.31 -11.06 -24.06
N VAL A 52 -3.23 -9.87 -23.48
CA VAL A 52 -4.18 -9.38 -22.48
C VAL A 52 -5.62 -9.33 -23.03
N ASN A 53 -6.56 -9.76 -22.20
CA ASN A 53 -7.99 -9.53 -22.41
C ASN A 53 -8.57 -8.80 -21.21
N VAL A 54 -8.71 -7.49 -21.30
CA VAL A 54 -9.17 -6.63 -20.19
C VAL A 54 -10.59 -6.95 -19.71
N LYS A 55 -11.42 -7.60 -20.55
CA LYS A 55 -12.76 -8.05 -20.14
C LYS A 55 -12.70 -9.05 -18.98
N PHE A 56 -11.61 -9.83 -18.90
CA PHE A 56 -11.44 -10.83 -17.84
C PHE A 56 -11.30 -10.19 -16.46
N GLY A 57 -10.69 -9.00 -16.36
CA GLY A 57 -10.59 -8.27 -15.11
C GLY A 57 -11.97 -7.90 -14.56
N LYS A 58 -12.78 -7.22 -15.38
CA LYS A 58 -14.14 -6.82 -15.00
C LYS A 58 -15.03 -8.03 -14.70
N LEU A 59 -15.10 -8.97 -15.64
CA LEU A 59 -15.96 -10.16 -15.49
C LEU A 59 -15.54 -11.01 -14.28
N GLY A 60 -14.23 -11.17 -14.06
CA GLY A 60 -13.73 -11.93 -12.92
C GLY A 60 -14.11 -11.29 -11.58
N LEU A 61 -14.08 -9.96 -11.45
CA LEU A 61 -14.55 -9.28 -10.25
C LEU A 61 -16.08 -9.43 -10.05
N GLU A 62 -16.86 -9.34 -11.11
CA GLU A 62 -18.32 -9.55 -11.05
C GLU A 62 -18.64 -10.99 -10.59
N LEU A 63 -17.91 -12.00 -11.09
CA LEU A 63 -18.08 -13.38 -10.69
C LEU A 63 -17.62 -13.63 -9.24
N LEU A 64 -16.53 -13.01 -8.77
CA LEU A 64 -16.12 -13.03 -7.36
C LEU A 64 -17.23 -12.48 -6.46
N LYS A 65 -17.84 -11.37 -6.85
CA LYS A 65 -18.97 -10.76 -6.14
C LYS A 65 -20.19 -11.67 -6.07
N LEU A 66 -20.41 -12.48 -7.10
CA LEU A 66 -21.50 -13.49 -7.13
C LEU A 66 -21.15 -14.76 -6.33
N GLY A 67 -19.94 -14.85 -5.75
CA GLY A 67 -19.52 -15.96 -4.90
C GLY A 67 -18.90 -17.14 -5.64
N TYR A 68 -18.60 -17.03 -6.93
CA TYR A 68 -17.87 -18.08 -7.65
C TYR A 68 -16.45 -18.23 -7.10
N SER A 69 -15.98 -19.47 -7.02
CA SER A 69 -14.59 -19.77 -6.64
C SER A 69 -13.62 -19.33 -7.75
N PRO A 70 -12.36 -19.01 -7.43
CA PRO A 70 -11.35 -18.65 -8.43
C PRO A 70 -11.20 -19.68 -9.57
N LYS A 71 -11.36 -20.96 -9.25
CA LYS A 71 -11.29 -22.03 -10.27
C LYS A 71 -12.48 -21.97 -11.24
N GLU A 72 -13.72 -21.88 -10.72
CA GLU A 72 -14.92 -21.75 -11.55
C GLU A 72 -14.84 -20.50 -12.44
N ILE A 73 -14.31 -19.39 -11.92
CA ILE A 73 -14.10 -18.16 -12.70
C ILE A 73 -13.17 -18.43 -13.88
N ILE A 74 -12.03 -19.07 -13.66
CA ILE A 74 -11.10 -19.41 -14.75
C ILE A 74 -11.77 -20.33 -15.78
N ASP A 75 -12.57 -21.31 -15.36
CA ASP A 75 -13.30 -22.23 -16.25
C ASP A 75 -14.35 -21.46 -17.11
N ILE A 76 -15.06 -20.49 -16.52
CA ILE A 76 -15.99 -19.61 -17.25
C ILE A 76 -15.24 -18.71 -18.24
N LEU A 77 -14.13 -18.07 -17.83
CA LEU A 77 -13.32 -17.25 -18.74
C LEU A 77 -12.78 -18.06 -19.90
N LYS A 78 -12.36 -19.30 -19.66
CA LYS A 78 -11.86 -20.23 -20.67
C LYS A 78 -12.94 -20.56 -21.70
N SER A 79 -14.15 -20.83 -21.27
CA SER A 79 -15.26 -21.13 -22.17
C SER A 79 -15.70 -19.94 -23.03
N SER A 80 -15.38 -18.71 -22.58
CA SER A 80 -15.78 -17.47 -23.26
C SER A 80 -14.76 -16.93 -24.30
N ASP A 81 -13.57 -17.53 -24.41
CA ASP A 81 -12.50 -17.04 -25.29
C ASP A 81 -11.78 -18.16 -26.02
N SER A 82 -12.00 -18.27 -27.33
CA SER A 82 -11.34 -19.24 -28.21
C SER A 82 -9.82 -19.11 -28.26
N LEU A 83 -9.26 -17.97 -27.83
CA LEU A 83 -7.82 -17.69 -27.79
C LEU A 83 -7.24 -17.86 -26.36
N PHE A 84 -7.94 -18.56 -25.47
CA PHE A 84 -7.55 -18.67 -24.07
C PHE A 84 -6.14 -19.24 -23.86
N GLU A 85 -5.68 -20.13 -24.75
CA GLU A 85 -4.31 -20.67 -24.72
C GLU A 85 -3.20 -19.62 -24.96
N LEU A 86 -3.54 -18.42 -25.39
CA LEU A 86 -2.64 -17.26 -25.45
C LEU A 86 -2.69 -16.41 -24.18
N ARG A 87 -3.63 -16.66 -23.27
CA ARG A 87 -3.85 -15.83 -22.09
C ARG A 87 -3.06 -16.32 -20.89
N GLN A 88 -2.84 -15.39 -19.95
CA GLN A 88 -2.38 -15.71 -18.60
C GLN A 88 -3.23 -14.91 -17.62
N VAL A 89 -3.91 -15.61 -16.72
CA VAL A 89 -4.89 -15.01 -15.80
C VAL A 89 -4.72 -15.60 -14.41
N GLY A 90 -4.74 -14.75 -13.38
CA GLY A 90 -4.81 -15.16 -11.98
C GLY A 90 -6.01 -14.52 -11.30
N VAL A 91 -6.65 -15.26 -10.42
CA VAL A 91 -7.77 -14.83 -9.58
C VAL A 91 -7.47 -15.19 -8.14
N LEU A 92 -7.68 -14.25 -7.23
CA LEU A 92 -7.54 -14.46 -5.78
C LEU A 92 -8.75 -13.85 -5.09
N ASN A 93 -9.47 -14.61 -4.26
CA ASN A 93 -10.53 -14.04 -3.44
C ASN A 93 -9.98 -13.42 -2.15
N ILE A 94 -10.79 -12.61 -1.47
CA ILE A 94 -10.38 -11.91 -0.23
C ILE A 94 -10.10 -12.89 0.94
N ASN A 95 -10.60 -14.12 0.86
CA ASN A 95 -10.34 -15.18 1.84
C ASN A 95 -9.03 -15.94 1.58
N GLY A 96 -8.31 -15.57 0.51
CA GLY A 96 -7.00 -16.12 0.16
C GLY A 96 -7.04 -17.37 -0.70
N ASP A 97 -8.19 -17.80 -1.23
CA ASP A 97 -8.24 -18.88 -2.22
C ASP A 97 -7.89 -18.30 -3.58
N GLY A 98 -6.93 -18.91 -4.25
CA GLY A 98 -6.42 -18.46 -5.54
C GLY A 98 -6.38 -19.56 -6.58
N TYR A 99 -6.52 -19.17 -7.83
CA TYR A 99 -6.33 -20.04 -8.98
C TYR A 99 -5.75 -19.27 -10.16
N ALA A 100 -4.94 -19.93 -10.98
CA ALA A 100 -4.31 -19.30 -12.13
C ALA A 100 -4.30 -20.24 -13.34
N PHE A 101 -4.24 -19.62 -14.50
CA PHE A 101 -4.07 -20.29 -15.79
C PHE A 101 -2.94 -19.63 -16.58
N THR A 102 -2.06 -20.45 -17.12
CA THR A 102 -1.03 -20.05 -18.08
C THR A 102 -1.21 -20.91 -19.32
N GLY A 103 -1.70 -20.32 -20.39
CA GLY A 103 -1.96 -21.04 -21.64
C GLY A 103 -0.66 -21.54 -22.30
N ASN A 104 -0.75 -22.66 -23.01
CA ASN A 104 0.41 -23.34 -23.62
C ASN A 104 1.02 -22.61 -24.83
N LYS A 105 0.33 -21.60 -25.34
CA LYS A 105 0.81 -20.71 -26.42
C LYS A 105 1.46 -19.43 -25.91
N ASN A 106 1.70 -19.32 -24.58
CA ASN A 106 2.48 -18.23 -24.03
C ASN A 106 3.96 -18.37 -24.39
N PHE A 107 4.66 -17.23 -24.52
CA PHE A 107 6.10 -17.25 -24.77
C PHE A 107 6.88 -17.69 -23.53
N PRO A 108 7.82 -18.65 -23.65
CA PRO A 108 8.62 -19.13 -22.54
C PRO A 108 9.67 -18.09 -22.07
N TYR A 109 10.13 -18.10 -20.81
CA TYR A 109 9.47 -18.93 -19.79
C TYR A 109 8.14 -18.30 -19.37
N ALA A 110 7.10 -19.11 -19.24
CA ALA A 110 5.81 -18.73 -18.72
C ALA A 110 5.32 -19.75 -17.70
N GLY A 111 4.73 -19.28 -16.60
CA GLY A 111 4.23 -20.13 -15.53
C GLY A 111 3.51 -19.34 -14.45
N HIS A 112 3.03 -20.06 -13.43
CA HIS A 112 2.41 -19.48 -12.26
C HIS A 112 2.68 -20.30 -11.01
N ILE A 113 2.53 -19.66 -9.84
CA ILE A 113 2.53 -20.29 -8.52
C ILE A 113 1.25 -19.84 -7.81
N THR A 114 0.53 -20.78 -7.22
CA THR A 114 -0.68 -20.50 -6.43
C THR A 114 -0.56 -21.11 -5.05
N SER A 115 -0.89 -20.33 -4.03
CA SER A 115 -0.95 -20.81 -2.65
C SER A 115 -2.00 -20.00 -1.88
N LYS A 116 -2.27 -20.38 -0.66
CA LYS A 116 -3.18 -19.63 0.21
C LYS A 116 -2.64 -18.22 0.43
N GLY A 117 -3.44 -17.22 0.05
CA GLY A 117 -3.10 -15.80 0.22
C GLY A 117 -2.35 -15.15 -0.93
N TYR A 118 -1.89 -15.88 -1.95
CA TYR A 118 -1.25 -15.27 -3.12
C TYR A 118 -1.33 -16.10 -4.40
N VAL A 119 -1.19 -15.39 -5.51
CA VAL A 119 -1.04 -15.93 -6.88
C VAL A 119 0.08 -15.16 -7.56
N ILE A 120 1.08 -15.86 -8.07
CA ILE A 120 2.20 -15.31 -8.82
C ILE A 120 2.11 -15.78 -10.28
N LEU A 121 2.32 -14.86 -11.19
CA LEU A 121 2.20 -15.11 -12.64
C LEU A 121 3.40 -14.50 -13.35
N GLY A 122 3.83 -15.14 -14.45
CA GLY A 122 4.81 -14.53 -15.33
C GLY A 122 4.87 -15.19 -16.68
N ASN A 123 5.20 -14.40 -17.70
CA ASN A 123 5.41 -14.87 -19.06
C ASN A 123 6.57 -14.11 -19.71
N LEU A 124 7.21 -14.73 -20.70
CA LEU A 124 8.40 -14.20 -21.37
C LEU A 124 9.51 -13.81 -20.39
N LEU A 125 9.63 -14.58 -19.32
CA LEU A 125 10.61 -14.38 -18.26
C LEU A 125 11.99 -14.91 -18.65
N LYS A 126 13.02 -14.47 -17.94
CA LYS A 126 14.37 -14.98 -18.12
C LYS A 126 14.45 -16.48 -17.82
N SER A 127 13.78 -16.93 -16.76
CA SER A 127 13.70 -18.33 -16.34
C SER A 127 12.59 -18.54 -15.31
N GLU A 128 12.32 -19.81 -14.94
CA GLU A 128 11.43 -20.17 -13.82
C GLU A 128 11.88 -19.58 -12.49
N ASN A 129 13.18 -19.35 -12.30
CA ASN A 129 13.72 -18.81 -11.07
C ASN A 129 13.14 -17.44 -10.69
N VAL A 130 12.67 -16.67 -11.68
CA VAL A 130 12.00 -15.39 -11.45
C VAL A 130 10.80 -15.54 -10.51
N LEU A 131 9.92 -16.53 -10.78
CA LEU A 131 8.73 -16.77 -9.95
C LEU A 131 9.09 -17.33 -8.58
N LYS A 132 10.10 -18.21 -8.50
CA LYS A 132 10.57 -18.78 -7.23
C LYS A 132 11.17 -17.71 -6.30
N GLU A 133 11.94 -16.77 -6.83
CA GLU A 133 12.49 -15.67 -6.05
C GLU A 133 11.40 -14.65 -5.64
N MET A 134 10.36 -14.45 -6.46
CA MET A 134 9.18 -13.68 -6.08
C MET A 134 8.50 -14.28 -4.83
N GLU A 135 8.21 -15.57 -4.89
CA GLU A 135 7.57 -16.29 -3.79
C GLU A 135 8.41 -16.25 -2.51
N LYS A 136 9.68 -16.58 -2.62
CA LYS A 136 10.62 -16.56 -1.51
C LYS A 136 10.69 -15.19 -0.82
N ALA A 137 10.81 -14.12 -1.60
CA ALA A 137 10.85 -12.77 -1.07
C ALA A 137 9.53 -12.38 -0.40
N PHE A 138 8.39 -12.74 -1.00
CA PHE A 138 7.06 -12.48 -0.44
C PHE A 138 6.86 -13.16 0.93
N LEU A 139 7.24 -14.44 1.04
CA LEU A 139 7.11 -15.23 2.26
C LEU A 139 8.10 -14.84 3.35
N SER A 140 9.35 -14.51 2.97
CA SER A 140 10.38 -14.10 3.93
C SER A 140 10.10 -12.75 4.61
N ASN A 141 9.13 -11.98 4.12
CA ASN A 141 8.77 -10.66 4.63
C ASN A 141 7.36 -10.63 5.25
N ILE A 142 6.87 -11.75 5.77
CA ILE A 142 5.49 -11.90 6.27
C ILE A 142 5.08 -10.87 7.35
N ASN A 143 6.05 -10.35 8.11
CA ASN A 143 5.82 -9.38 9.20
C ASN A 143 5.73 -7.92 8.71
N LYS A 144 5.83 -7.68 7.40
CA LYS A 144 5.75 -6.34 6.81
C LYS A 144 4.34 -6.07 6.26
N PRO A 145 3.95 -4.80 6.12
CA PRO A 145 2.71 -4.43 5.42
C PRO A 145 2.62 -5.05 4.02
N LEU A 146 1.41 -5.40 3.56
CA LEU A 146 1.20 -6.11 2.31
C LEU A 146 1.84 -5.41 1.10
N ALA A 147 1.73 -4.09 1.02
CA ALA A 147 2.33 -3.31 -0.07
C ALA A 147 3.86 -3.49 -0.13
N GLU A 148 4.55 -3.47 1.01
CA GLU A 148 6.00 -3.66 1.06
C GLU A 148 6.39 -5.08 0.66
N ARG A 149 5.63 -6.09 1.09
CA ARG A 149 5.83 -7.49 0.69
C ARG A 149 5.74 -7.66 -0.82
N ILE A 150 4.73 -7.05 -1.44
CA ILE A 150 4.53 -7.05 -2.90
C ILE A 150 5.72 -6.39 -3.60
N ILE A 151 6.15 -5.21 -3.15
CA ILE A 151 7.28 -4.48 -3.73
C ILE A 151 8.58 -5.30 -3.65
N LEU A 152 8.87 -5.90 -2.51
CA LEU A 152 10.06 -6.75 -2.34
C LEU A 152 10.01 -8.01 -3.21
N SER A 153 8.83 -8.57 -3.44
CA SER A 153 8.62 -9.67 -4.39
C SER A 153 8.93 -9.25 -5.83
N LEU A 154 8.46 -8.08 -6.27
CA LEU A 154 8.78 -7.55 -7.60
C LEU A 154 10.27 -7.25 -7.76
N GLU A 155 10.92 -6.70 -6.73
CA GLU A 155 12.36 -6.45 -6.73
C GLU A 155 13.17 -7.75 -6.86
N ALA A 156 12.77 -8.79 -6.15
CA ALA A 156 13.41 -10.10 -6.24
C ALA A 156 13.26 -10.72 -7.65
N ALA A 157 12.07 -10.57 -8.25
CA ALA A 157 11.85 -10.98 -9.64
C ALA A 157 12.79 -10.27 -10.61
N GLU A 158 12.93 -8.95 -10.49
CA GLU A 158 13.82 -8.15 -11.35
C GLU A 158 15.27 -8.59 -11.18
N LYS A 159 15.74 -8.81 -9.94
CA LYS A 159 17.08 -9.32 -9.64
C LYS A 159 17.34 -10.72 -10.21
N ALA A 160 16.31 -11.56 -10.28
CA ALA A 160 16.37 -12.89 -10.88
C ALA A 160 16.30 -12.88 -12.43
N GLY A 161 16.20 -11.70 -13.03
CA GLY A 161 16.22 -11.51 -14.49
C GLY A 161 14.90 -11.00 -15.10
N GLY A 162 13.79 -11.03 -14.38
CA GLY A 162 12.51 -10.42 -14.73
C GLY A 162 12.01 -10.74 -16.15
N ASP A 163 11.43 -9.74 -16.80
CA ASP A 163 11.08 -9.75 -18.21
C ASP A 163 12.35 -9.77 -19.07
N ARG A 164 12.53 -10.79 -19.90
CA ARG A 164 13.77 -10.95 -20.69
C ARG A 164 14.02 -9.85 -21.72
N ARG A 165 13.01 -9.02 -22.04
CA ARG A 165 13.15 -7.85 -22.92
C ARG A 165 13.70 -6.62 -22.18
N GLY A 166 13.72 -6.64 -20.85
CA GLY A 166 14.11 -5.53 -19.98
C GLY A 166 12.95 -4.98 -19.15
N LYS A 167 13.02 -3.72 -18.78
CA LYS A 167 12.10 -3.07 -17.86
C LYS A 167 11.60 -1.73 -18.44
N GLN A 168 10.37 -1.34 -18.12
CA GLN A 168 9.80 -0.06 -18.53
C GLN A 168 8.76 0.47 -17.56
N SER A 169 7.83 -0.36 -17.08
CA SER A 169 6.76 0.10 -16.18
C SER A 169 6.58 -0.86 -15.01
N CYS A 170 6.05 -0.34 -13.91
CA CYS A 170 5.74 -1.07 -12.70
C CYS A 170 4.54 -0.45 -11.99
N VAL A 171 3.76 -1.25 -11.27
CA VAL A 171 2.64 -0.79 -10.48
C VAL A 171 2.54 -1.59 -9.19
N VAL A 172 2.14 -0.94 -8.11
CA VAL A 172 1.61 -1.58 -6.91
C VAL A 172 0.29 -0.89 -6.54
N ILE A 173 -0.76 -1.68 -6.37
CA ILE A 173 -2.05 -1.25 -5.87
C ILE A 173 -2.41 -2.15 -4.71
N VAL A 174 -2.70 -1.55 -3.55
CA VAL A 174 -3.27 -2.26 -2.39
C VAL A 174 -4.53 -1.52 -1.98
N LYS A 175 -5.60 -2.26 -1.85
CA LYS A 175 -6.88 -1.75 -1.36
C LYS A 175 -7.23 -2.36 -0.01
N LEU A 176 -7.86 -1.54 0.81
CA LEU A 176 -8.46 -1.90 2.08
C LEU A 176 -9.79 -1.14 2.18
N LYS A 177 -10.86 -1.79 2.59
CA LYS A 177 -12.16 -1.12 2.70
C LYS A 177 -12.06 0.12 3.58
N ASN A 178 -12.46 1.28 3.04
CA ASN A 178 -12.32 2.60 3.66
C ASN A 178 -10.86 2.98 4.00
N GLY A 179 -9.88 2.35 3.38
CA GLY A 179 -8.45 2.58 3.64
C GLY A 179 -7.84 3.75 2.87
N GLY A 180 -8.60 4.41 2.00
CA GLY A 180 -8.15 5.57 1.26
C GLY A 180 -8.14 6.85 2.10
N PHE A 181 -7.77 7.96 1.45
CA PHE A 181 -7.68 9.25 2.12
C PHE A 181 -9.02 9.65 2.76
N GLU A 182 -9.00 9.94 4.07
CA GLU A 182 -10.18 10.25 4.90
C GLU A 182 -11.27 9.17 4.92
N GLY A 183 -10.97 7.95 4.46
CA GLY A 183 -11.96 6.86 4.39
C GLY A 183 -12.98 6.99 3.27
N ILE A 184 -12.76 7.90 2.32
CA ILE A 184 -13.70 8.18 1.22
C ILE A 184 -13.68 7.07 0.17
N ASP A 185 -12.53 6.45 -0.03
CA ASP A 185 -12.36 5.32 -0.95
C ASP A 185 -11.50 4.20 -0.33
N ASP A 186 -11.21 3.18 -1.10
CA ASP A 186 -10.51 1.97 -0.64
C ASP A 186 -9.01 1.94 -1.01
N ARG A 187 -8.48 2.99 -1.64
CA ARG A 187 -7.10 3.04 -2.15
C ARG A 187 -6.11 3.31 -1.02
N LEU A 188 -5.58 2.26 -0.41
CA LEU A 188 -4.54 2.37 0.61
C LEU A 188 -3.18 2.73 -0.02
N VAL A 189 -2.82 2.03 -1.09
CA VAL A 189 -1.63 2.32 -1.90
C VAL A 189 -1.99 2.21 -3.37
N GLU A 190 -1.65 3.22 -4.16
CA GLU A 190 -1.71 3.18 -5.62
C GLU A 190 -0.54 3.97 -6.19
N ILE A 191 0.51 3.26 -6.60
CA ILE A 191 1.73 3.84 -7.17
C ILE A 191 1.96 3.21 -8.53
N ARG A 192 2.02 4.06 -9.56
CA ARG A 192 2.22 3.65 -10.95
C ARG A 192 3.44 4.35 -11.53
N ILE A 193 4.34 3.56 -12.08
CA ILE A 193 5.46 4.02 -12.88
C ILE A 193 5.18 3.57 -14.31
N ASP A 194 4.65 4.45 -15.13
CA ASP A 194 4.16 4.10 -16.46
C ASP A 194 5.28 4.01 -17.51
N ASP A 195 6.38 4.77 -17.32
CA ASP A 195 7.57 4.72 -18.18
C ASP A 195 8.84 5.12 -17.40
N SER A 196 9.78 4.20 -17.24
CA SER A 196 11.06 4.44 -16.59
C SER A 196 12.11 3.41 -17.02
N LYS A 197 13.39 3.79 -16.94
CA LYS A 197 14.51 2.86 -17.06
C LYS A 197 14.73 2.02 -15.80
N GLN A 198 14.22 2.48 -14.66
CA GLN A 198 14.37 1.83 -13.35
C GLN A 198 13.03 1.87 -12.57
N PRO A 199 11.97 1.24 -13.09
CA PRO A 199 10.61 1.44 -12.59
C PRO A 199 10.43 0.97 -11.14
N ILE A 200 11.11 -0.11 -10.70
CA ILE A 200 11.01 -0.61 -9.32
C ILE A 200 11.72 0.33 -8.35
N GLU A 201 12.87 0.89 -8.72
CA GLU A 201 13.59 1.84 -7.87
C GLU A 201 12.77 3.14 -7.70
N ASP A 202 12.15 3.63 -8.78
CA ASP A 202 11.26 4.78 -8.72
C ASP A 202 10.02 4.50 -7.85
N LEU A 203 9.42 3.31 -8.00
CA LEU A 203 8.29 2.87 -7.18
C LEU A 203 8.67 2.81 -5.69
N LYS A 204 9.83 2.23 -5.35
CA LYS A 204 10.34 2.16 -3.97
C LYS A 204 10.57 3.56 -3.38
N ARG A 205 11.14 4.47 -4.18
CA ARG A 205 11.38 5.87 -3.77
C ARG A 205 10.07 6.58 -3.42
N ILE A 206 9.01 6.40 -4.21
CA ILE A 206 7.69 6.97 -3.93
C ILE A 206 7.05 6.29 -2.72
N TYR A 207 7.11 4.96 -2.65
CA TYR A 207 6.54 4.19 -1.54
C TYR A 207 7.16 4.57 -0.19
N LYS A 208 8.45 4.90 -0.15
CA LYS A 208 9.15 5.35 1.06
C LYS A 208 8.46 6.52 1.76
N ASN A 209 7.88 7.46 1.02
CA ASN A 209 7.12 8.58 1.58
C ASN A 209 5.65 8.23 1.75
N TRP A 210 5.04 7.55 0.76
CA TRP A 210 3.64 7.15 0.76
C TRP A 210 3.23 6.41 2.04
N GLN A 211 4.07 5.50 2.53
CA GLN A 211 3.80 4.69 3.71
C GLN A 211 3.59 5.54 4.99
N TYR A 212 4.18 6.72 5.08
CA TYR A 212 4.04 7.60 6.25
C TYR A 212 2.99 8.69 6.02
N GLU A 213 2.93 9.26 4.82
CA GLU A 213 2.05 10.38 4.53
C GLU A 213 0.59 9.96 4.34
N TYR A 214 0.34 8.74 3.87
CA TYR A 214 -1.01 8.26 3.59
C TYR A 214 -1.33 6.95 4.31
N MET A 215 -0.55 5.90 4.12
CA MET A 215 -0.89 4.55 4.59
C MET A 215 -0.92 4.46 6.12
N LEU A 216 0.09 4.97 6.82
CA LEU A 216 0.12 4.97 8.28
C LEU A 216 -1.02 5.81 8.87
N ILE A 217 -1.31 6.97 8.30
CA ILE A 217 -2.44 7.82 8.71
C ILE A 217 -3.77 7.06 8.55
N SER A 218 -3.96 6.37 7.43
CA SER A 218 -5.16 5.55 7.19
C SER A 218 -5.30 4.44 8.23
N TYR A 219 -4.23 3.72 8.53
CA TYR A 219 -4.24 2.69 9.58
C TYR A 219 -4.60 3.25 10.96
N ILE A 220 -4.03 4.39 11.34
CA ILE A 220 -4.32 5.07 12.59
C ILE A 220 -5.80 5.49 12.64
N ARG A 221 -6.33 6.04 11.56
CA ARG A 221 -7.72 6.51 11.45
C ARG A 221 -8.75 5.38 11.51
N LEU A 222 -8.46 4.25 10.88
CA LEU A 222 -9.32 3.08 10.92
C LEU A 222 -9.43 2.47 12.33
N SER A 223 -8.44 2.68 13.19
CA SER A 223 -8.41 2.21 14.60
C SER A 223 -8.75 0.72 14.76
N ASN A 224 -8.38 -0.10 13.77
CA ASN A 224 -8.70 -1.52 13.74
C ASN A 224 -7.56 -2.31 14.41
N LYS A 225 -7.88 -3.13 15.41
CA LYS A 225 -6.90 -3.98 16.13
C LYS A 225 -6.06 -4.87 15.19
N ASN A 226 -6.63 -5.31 14.09
CA ASN A 226 -5.93 -6.13 13.10
C ASN A 226 -4.79 -5.36 12.38
N LEU A 227 -4.82 -4.02 12.39
CA LEU A 227 -3.80 -3.16 11.79
C LEU A 227 -2.70 -2.75 12.78
N GLU A 228 -2.82 -3.09 14.06
CA GLU A 228 -1.89 -2.65 15.12
C GLU A 228 -0.44 -3.06 14.84
N SER A 229 -0.22 -4.28 14.32
CA SER A 229 1.12 -4.75 13.96
C SER A 229 1.74 -3.91 12.84
N ASN A 230 0.95 -3.55 11.82
CA ASN A 230 1.40 -2.68 10.72
C ASN A 230 1.70 -1.26 11.22
N ILE A 231 0.85 -0.72 12.11
CA ILE A 231 1.10 0.59 12.75
C ILE A 231 2.42 0.56 13.52
N LYS A 232 2.62 -0.43 14.41
CA LYS A 232 3.86 -0.57 15.17
C LYS A 232 5.10 -0.71 14.28
N TYR A 233 5.01 -1.51 13.21
CA TYR A 233 6.08 -1.66 12.25
C TYR A 233 6.46 -0.33 11.60
N LEU A 234 5.48 0.44 11.11
CA LEU A 234 5.72 1.72 10.46
C LEU A 234 6.22 2.80 11.44
N LEU A 235 5.68 2.86 12.67
CA LEU A 235 6.18 3.77 13.70
C LEU A 235 7.64 3.47 14.04
N GLN A 236 8.02 2.21 14.17
CA GLN A 236 9.41 1.83 14.44
C GLN A 236 10.32 2.17 13.24
N SER A 237 9.87 1.92 12.02
CA SER A 237 10.58 2.31 10.80
C SER A 237 10.79 3.83 10.72
N MET A 238 9.77 4.61 11.12
CA MET A 238 9.83 6.07 11.17
C MET A 238 10.83 6.60 12.20
N LYS A 239 10.94 5.94 13.37
CA LYS A 239 11.92 6.32 14.42
C LYS A 239 13.37 6.29 13.91
N VAL A 240 13.72 5.30 13.10
CA VAL A 240 15.08 5.11 12.58
C VAL A 240 15.34 5.82 11.26
N SER A 241 14.30 6.39 10.65
CA SER A 241 14.44 7.15 9.40
C SER A 241 15.19 8.46 9.62
N LYS A 242 16.09 8.81 8.68
CA LYS A 242 16.91 10.04 8.74
C LYS A 242 16.40 11.14 7.81
N ASP A 243 15.53 10.82 6.87
CA ASP A 243 15.22 11.69 5.73
C ASP A 243 13.75 12.14 5.71
N LEU A 244 13.03 12.01 6.86
CA LEU A 244 11.65 12.47 6.95
C LEU A 244 11.59 13.96 7.30
N SER A 245 10.62 14.65 6.71
CA SER A 245 10.37 16.08 6.94
C SER A 245 9.77 16.34 8.34
N ALA A 246 9.81 17.60 8.78
CA ALA A 246 9.10 18.03 9.98
C ALA A 246 7.60 17.74 9.85
N ASP A 247 7.00 17.99 8.68
CA ASP A 247 5.59 17.76 8.42
C ASP A 247 5.19 16.28 8.54
N SER A 248 6.01 15.36 8.03
CA SER A 248 5.75 13.92 8.15
C SER A 248 5.68 13.49 9.64
N TYR A 249 6.62 13.95 10.48
CA TYR A 249 6.58 13.68 11.91
C TYR A 249 5.40 14.37 12.59
N ASN A 250 5.10 15.61 12.23
CA ASN A 250 4.03 16.40 12.81
C ASN A 250 2.65 15.78 12.53
N ASN A 251 2.38 15.40 11.29
CA ASN A 251 1.10 14.84 10.88
C ASN A 251 0.80 13.51 11.59
N ILE A 252 1.80 12.62 11.69
CA ILE A 252 1.64 11.38 12.45
C ILE A 252 1.45 11.64 13.94
N ALA A 253 2.22 12.56 14.53
CA ALA A 253 2.08 12.93 15.93
C ALA A 253 0.67 13.45 16.24
N TRP A 254 0.14 14.32 15.40
CA TRP A 254 -1.22 14.84 15.52
C TRP A 254 -2.27 13.74 15.52
N GLU A 255 -2.21 12.82 14.55
CA GLU A 255 -3.16 11.70 14.44
C GLU A 255 -3.10 10.78 15.67
N LEU A 256 -1.90 10.47 16.16
CA LEU A 256 -1.71 9.62 17.33
C LEU A 256 -2.30 10.26 18.60
N CYS A 257 -1.94 11.53 18.85
CA CYS A 257 -2.33 12.23 20.07
C CYS A 257 -3.82 12.63 20.06
N SER A 258 -4.37 13.00 18.90
CA SER A 258 -5.79 13.33 18.77
C SER A 258 -6.72 12.13 18.97
N ARG A 259 -6.22 10.92 18.74
CA ARG A 259 -6.98 9.66 18.90
C ARG A 259 -6.64 8.91 20.18
N ASN A 260 -5.75 9.45 21.01
CA ASN A 260 -5.27 8.83 22.26
C ASN A 260 -4.68 7.42 22.05
N ILE A 261 -3.92 7.22 20.96
CA ILE A 261 -3.20 5.98 20.68
C ILE A 261 -1.71 6.26 20.53
N PHE A 262 -0.84 5.43 21.11
CA PHE A 262 0.62 5.61 21.06
C PHE A 262 1.07 7.06 21.39
N GLN A 263 0.42 7.75 22.35
CA GLN A 263 0.60 9.17 22.65
C GLN A 263 2.05 9.54 22.97
N GLU A 264 2.78 8.66 23.65
CA GLU A 264 4.20 8.86 23.95
C GLU A 264 5.05 8.91 22.68
N VAL A 265 4.73 8.06 21.68
CA VAL A 265 5.37 8.08 20.35
C VAL A 265 4.97 9.36 19.60
N GLY A 266 3.72 9.78 19.72
CA GLY A 266 3.25 11.05 19.18
C GLY A 266 4.01 12.24 19.73
N LEU A 267 4.22 12.28 21.07
CA LEU A 267 5.04 13.33 21.72
C LEU A 267 6.50 13.27 21.23
N GLU A 268 7.11 12.09 21.16
CA GLU A 268 8.47 11.93 20.60
C GLU A 268 8.59 12.51 19.20
N PHE A 269 7.61 12.22 18.32
CA PHE A 269 7.61 12.69 16.95
C PHE A 269 7.34 14.18 16.82
N SER A 270 6.41 14.75 17.59
CA SER A 270 6.15 16.18 17.59
C SER A 270 7.37 16.99 18.07
N LEU A 271 8.08 16.51 19.08
CA LEU A 271 9.33 17.11 19.54
C LEU A 271 10.45 16.99 18.47
N LYS A 272 10.50 15.87 17.72
CA LYS A 272 11.44 15.71 16.61
C LYS A 272 11.09 16.67 15.46
N ALA A 273 9.81 16.85 15.13
CA ALA A 273 9.33 17.83 14.17
C ALA A 273 9.77 19.25 14.55
N ASN A 274 9.59 19.61 15.84
CA ASN A 274 9.99 20.93 16.33
C ASN A 274 11.52 21.17 16.27
N LYS A 275 12.33 20.13 16.44
CA LYS A 275 13.78 20.26 16.24
C LYS A 275 14.14 20.56 14.78
N LEU A 276 13.36 20.04 13.82
CA LEU A 276 13.56 20.27 12.39
C LEU A 276 13.01 21.64 11.94
N SER A 277 11.89 22.09 12.57
CA SER A 277 11.24 23.38 12.27
C SER A 277 10.83 24.11 13.56
N PRO A 278 11.79 24.74 14.26
CA PRO A 278 11.56 25.23 15.64
C PRO A 278 10.73 26.53 15.75
N LYS A 279 10.34 27.13 14.64
CA LYS A 279 9.50 28.34 14.58
C LYS A 279 8.12 28.09 13.98
N ASP A 280 7.69 26.85 13.88
CA ASP A 280 6.40 26.49 13.34
C ASP A 280 5.37 26.39 14.48
N ALA A 281 4.40 27.30 14.47
CA ALA A 281 3.36 27.37 15.49
C ALA A 281 2.42 26.14 15.45
N ASN A 282 2.18 25.55 14.28
CA ASN A 282 1.35 24.35 14.13
C ASN A 282 2.02 23.12 14.78
N ILE A 283 3.34 23.01 14.67
CA ILE A 283 4.09 21.95 15.33
C ILE A 283 4.02 22.13 16.86
N MET A 284 4.09 23.36 17.35
CA MET A 284 3.94 23.64 18.78
C MET A 284 2.54 23.29 19.30
N ASP A 285 1.48 23.52 18.51
CA ASP A 285 0.12 23.09 18.85
C ASP A 285 0.03 21.54 18.87
N THR A 286 0.68 20.86 17.94
CA THR A 286 0.75 19.38 17.97
C THR A 286 1.44 18.86 19.24
N ILE A 287 2.53 19.50 19.69
CA ILE A 287 3.19 19.16 20.97
C ILE A 287 2.23 19.39 22.14
N ALA A 288 1.54 20.52 22.14
CA ALA A 288 0.53 20.81 23.16
C ALA A 288 -0.59 19.76 23.18
N LYS A 289 -1.07 19.33 22.00
CA LYS A 289 -2.06 18.27 21.88
C LYS A 289 -1.57 16.94 22.43
N CYS A 290 -0.30 16.61 22.22
CA CYS A 290 0.29 15.40 22.76
C CYS A 290 0.42 15.47 24.30
N TYR A 291 0.83 16.60 24.87
CA TYR A 291 0.83 16.78 26.33
C TYR A 291 -0.58 16.75 26.94
N GLU A 292 -1.56 17.37 26.27
CA GLU A 292 -2.98 17.29 26.64
C GLU A 292 -3.47 15.84 26.71
N SER A 293 -3.20 15.05 25.65
CA SER A 293 -3.60 13.64 25.59
C SER A 293 -2.95 12.76 26.65
N LEU A 294 -1.80 13.18 27.18
CA LEU A 294 -1.09 12.54 28.30
C LEU A 294 -1.49 13.11 29.69
N GLY A 295 -2.44 14.03 29.74
CA GLY A 295 -2.90 14.67 30.98
C GLY A 295 -1.94 15.73 31.54
N ASN A 296 -0.90 16.11 30.83
CA ASN A 296 0.06 17.14 31.26
C ASN A 296 -0.36 18.53 30.76
N TYR A 297 -1.44 19.04 31.31
CA TYR A 297 -2.04 20.31 30.91
C TYR A 297 -1.14 21.52 31.08
N LYS A 298 -0.22 21.51 32.08
CA LYS A 298 0.73 22.62 32.30
C LYS A 298 1.71 22.76 31.15
N GLU A 299 2.29 21.65 30.66
CA GLU A 299 3.17 21.67 29.50
C GLU A 299 2.38 21.98 28.21
N ALA A 300 1.16 21.46 28.05
CA ALA A 300 0.28 21.79 26.92
C ALA A 300 0.06 23.33 26.86
N LEU A 301 -0.26 23.97 27.96
CA LEU A 301 -0.43 25.42 28.04
C LEU A 301 0.85 26.17 27.65
N ASN A 302 2.01 25.76 28.16
CA ASN A 302 3.31 26.38 27.88
C ASN A 302 3.60 26.34 26.33
N TRP A 303 3.32 25.22 25.66
CA TRP A 303 3.54 25.12 24.23
C TRP A 303 2.54 25.93 23.41
N LEU A 304 1.27 26.03 23.80
CA LEU A 304 0.29 26.91 23.16
C LEU A 304 0.63 28.37 23.28
N GLU A 305 1.16 28.80 24.43
CA GLU A 305 1.64 30.18 24.65
C GLU A 305 2.83 30.50 23.74
N LYS A 306 3.74 29.55 23.53
CA LYS A 306 4.84 29.70 22.55
C LYS A 306 4.29 29.82 21.12
N ALA A 307 3.32 29.01 20.74
CA ALA A 307 2.67 29.11 19.42
C ALA A 307 2.00 30.48 19.23
N LEU A 308 1.25 30.95 20.24
CA LEU A 308 0.61 32.27 20.22
C LEU A 308 1.62 33.42 20.17
N ASN A 309 2.80 33.29 20.79
CA ASN A 309 3.86 34.31 20.70
C ASN A 309 4.43 34.45 19.29
N ILE A 310 4.39 33.37 18.47
CA ILE A 310 4.76 33.41 17.05
C ILE A 310 3.62 34.03 16.24
N GLU A 311 2.39 33.57 16.46
CA GLU A 311 1.19 34.02 15.75
C GLU A 311 0.25 34.79 16.68
N LYS A 312 0.64 36.00 17.09
CA LYS A 312 0.01 36.81 18.16
C LYS A 312 -1.49 37.04 18.00
N ASN A 313 -2.02 37.02 16.80
CA ASN A 313 -3.43 37.28 16.51
C ASN A 313 -4.23 36.01 16.17
N ASN A 314 -3.66 34.82 16.32
CA ASN A 314 -4.35 33.58 15.99
C ASN A 314 -5.42 33.26 17.05
N ASN A 315 -6.68 33.39 16.67
CA ASN A 315 -7.83 33.14 17.55
C ASN A 315 -7.99 31.66 17.90
N TYR A 316 -7.52 30.75 17.06
CA TYR A 316 -7.52 29.32 17.34
C TYR A 316 -6.63 29.01 18.55
N PHE A 317 -5.39 29.53 18.61
CA PHE A 317 -4.51 29.29 19.76
C PHE A 317 -5.04 29.94 21.04
N LYS A 318 -5.66 31.13 20.95
CA LYS A 318 -6.31 31.75 22.12
C LYS A 318 -7.43 30.87 22.67
N SER A 319 -8.28 30.33 21.81
CA SER A 319 -9.36 29.43 22.22
C SER A 319 -8.82 28.14 22.84
N ARG A 320 -7.76 27.55 22.27
CA ARG A 320 -7.10 26.36 22.83
C ARG A 320 -6.51 26.61 24.21
N ILE A 321 -5.88 27.77 24.43
CA ILE A 321 -5.34 28.18 25.72
C ILE A 321 -6.45 28.24 26.79
N GLU A 322 -7.59 28.85 26.48
CA GLU A 322 -8.72 28.93 27.42
C GLU A 322 -9.30 27.55 27.75
N GLN A 323 -9.39 26.66 26.76
CA GLN A 323 -9.80 25.26 26.96
C GLN A 323 -8.86 24.54 27.94
N ILE A 324 -7.54 24.62 27.75
CA ILE A 324 -6.56 23.98 28.64
C ILE A 324 -6.56 24.56 30.03
N LYS A 325 -6.73 25.89 30.18
CA LYS A 325 -6.88 26.54 31.51
C LYS A 325 -8.11 26.01 32.27
N GLY A 326 -9.22 25.77 31.58
CA GLY A 326 -10.39 25.13 32.17
C GLY A 326 -10.05 23.75 32.76
N LEU A 327 -9.34 22.90 32.03
CA LEU A 327 -8.93 21.56 32.48
C LEU A 327 -7.90 21.56 33.64
N ILE A 328 -7.16 22.65 33.85
CA ILE A 328 -6.23 22.78 34.98
C ILE A 328 -6.98 23.12 36.26
N ASN A 329 -8.11 23.81 36.16
CA ASN A 329 -8.89 24.31 37.33
C ASN A 329 -9.96 23.30 37.80
N GLU A 330 -10.21 22.23 37.02
CA GLU A 330 -11.02 21.08 37.42
C GLU A 330 -10.19 20.04 38.20
#